data_143fa4a566fcbc1e35c957ef5bb94aaf
#
_entry.id   143fa4a566fcbc1e35c957ef5bb94aaf
#
_cell.length_a   1.000
_cell.length_b   1.000
_cell.length_c   1.000
_cell.angle_alpha   90.00
_cell.angle_beta   90.00
_cell.angle_gamma   90.00
#
_symmetry.space_group_name_H-M   'P 1'
#
loop_
_entity.id
_entity.type
_entity.pdbx_description
1 polymer ?
#
loop_
_entity_poly.entity_id
_entity_poly.type
_entity_poly.pdbx_seq_one_letter_code
_entity_poly.pdbx_strand_id
1 'polypeptide(L)'
;MPRINALPDVPRWAALAAHAVPLVTLPSGLWRIALVAGLPVAAEPVRTVGESLYVLSLTVVSEALALLTLGLVQPWGETVPRWIPLLGGRNVPPLAAVIPALAGATALFGLWGWVGYVMAANLAAGSVTDTPAQLVLLLACYLPLLAWAPLLTVSAIAYYRRRTPANGMLTFMS
;
A
#
# COMPACT_ATOMS: atom_id res chain seq x y z
N MET A 1 -20.56 -16.50 -1.37
CA MET A 1 -19.66 -15.55 -0.68
C MET A 1 -18.26 -15.73 -1.29
N PRO A 2 -17.58 -14.69 -1.77
CA PRO A 2 -16.23 -14.84 -2.31
C PRO A 2 -15.30 -15.39 -1.21
N ARG A 3 -14.57 -16.45 -1.53
CA ARG A 3 -13.56 -17.02 -0.62
C ARG A 3 -12.37 -16.06 -0.63
N ILE A 4 -12.19 -15.33 0.48
CA ILE A 4 -11.02 -14.49 0.69
C ILE A 4 -9.85 -15.44 0.97
N ASN A 5 -8.81 -15.38 0.15
CA ASN A 5 -7.60 -16.20 0.28
C ASN A 5 -6.76 -15.67 1.47
N ALA A 6 -7.11 -16.12 2.67
CA ALA A 6 -6.41 -15.78 3.91
C ALA A 6 -6.26 -17.03 4.77
N LEU A 7 -5.28 -17.02 5.69
CA LEU A 7 -5.10 -18.09 6.68
C LEU A 7 -6.34 -18.20 7.58
N PRO A 8 -6.70 -19.40 8.05
CA PRO A 8 -7.93 -19.65 8.84
C PRO A 8 -7.99 -18.83 10.14
N ASP A 9 -6.84 -18.50 10.73
CA ASP A 9 -6.73 -17.74 11.99
C ASP A 9 -6.75 -16.22 11.79
N VAL A 10 -6.86 -15.75 10.54
CA VAL A 10 -6.91 -14.31 10.24
C VAL A 10 -8.33 -13.79 10.42
N PRO A 11 -8.56 -12.77 11.26
CA PRO A 11 -9.86 -12.13 11.37
C PRO A 11 -10.33 -11.60 10.00
N ARG A 12 -11.62 -11.77 9.69
CA ARG A 12 -12.18 -11.36 8.39
C ARG A 12 -11.92 -9.90 8.05
N TRP A 13 -11.99 -9.01 9.06
CA TRP A 13 -11.72 -7.59 8.86
C TRP A 13 -10.25 -7.32 8.46
N ALA A 14 -9.28 -8.08 9.01
CA ALA A 14 -7.87 -7.93 8.65
C ALA A 14 -7.60 -8.48 7.24
N ALA A 15 -8.24 -9.59 6.88
CA ALA A 15 -8.19 -10.11 5.52
C ALA A 15 -8.78 -9.12 4.51
N LEU A 16 -9.94 -8.51 4.82
CA LEU A 16 -10.55 -7.47 3.99
C LEU A 16 -9.64 -6.24 3.88
N ALA A 17 -9.08 -5.77 5.00
CA ALA A 17 -8.16 -4.63 5.02
C ALA A 17 -6.95 -4.88 4.11
N ALA A 18 -6.30 -6.04 4.22
CA ALA A 18 -5.14 -6.36 3.39
C ALA A 18 -5.48 -6.47 1.90
N HIS A 19 -6.64 -7.04 1.54
CA HIS A 19 -7.09 -7.14 0.15
C HIS A 19 -7.59 -5.80 -0.42
N ALA A 20 -8.05 -4.89 0.43
CA ALA A 20 -8.44 -3.55 0.01
C ALA A 20 -7.24 -2.70 -0.43
N VAL A 21 -6.03 -2.94 0.11
CA VAL A 21 -4.84 -2.15 -0.23
C VAL A 21 -4.54 -2.13 -1.73
N PRO A 22 -4.38 -3.26 -2.44
CA PRO A 22 -4.17 -3.22 -3.89
C PRO A 22 -5.33 -2.56 -4.64
N LEU A 23 -6.56 -2.67 -4.15
CA LEU A 23 -7.72 -2.06 -4.81
C LEU A 23 -7.75 -0.53 -4.69
N VAL A 24 -7.27 0.03 -3.58
CA VAL A 24 -7.22 1.48 -3.38
C VAL A 24 -6.01 2.12 -4.07
N THR A 25 -4.96 1.34 -4.42
CA THR A 25 -3.81 1.82 -5.17
C THR A 25 -4.05 1.82 -6.69
N LEU A 26 -4.83 0.86 -7.21
CA LEU A 26 -5.10 0.70 -8.64
C LEU A 26 -5.57 1.97 -9.36
N PRO A 27 -6.53 2.78 -8.85
CA PRO A 27 -6.98 3.97 -9.57
C PRO A 27 -5.85 4.95 -9.86
N SER A 28 -4.93 5.16 -8.91
CA SER A 28 -3.79 6.05 -9.10
C SER A 28 -2.75 5.46 -10.07
N GLY A 29 -2.58 4.14 -10.05
CA GLY A 29 -1.73 3.44 -11.02
C GLY A 29 -2.25 3.61 -12.44
N LEU A 30 -3.56 3.41 -12.64
CA LEU A 30 -4.23 3.61 -13.93
C LEU A 30 -4.13 5.06 -14.41
N TRP A 31 -4.31 6.04 -13.51
CA TRP A 31 -4.17 7.45 -13.84
C TRP A 31 -2.74 7.78 -14.32
N ARG A 32 -1.69 7.23 -13.66
CA ARG A 32 -0.29 7.40 -14.08
C ARG A 32 -0.01 6.77 -15.43
N ILE A 33 -0.57 5.59 -15.70
CA ILE A 33 -0.47 4.94 -17.02
C ILE A 33 -1.15 5.81 -18.10
N ALA A 34 -2.33 6.33 -17.82
CA ALA A 34 -3.05 7.23 -18.72
C ALA A 34 -2.23 8.50 -19.02
N LEU A 35 -1.57 9.07 -18.00
CA LEU A 35 -0.69 10.23 -18.15
C LEU A 35 0.49 9.93 -19.07
N VAL A 36 1.17 8.79 -18.89
CA VAL A 36 2.30 8.37 -19.75
C VAL A 36 1.84 8.02 -21.16
N ALA A 37 0.61 7.51 -21.30
CA ALA A 37 -0.01 7.27 -22.62
C ALA A 37 -0.42 8.55 -23.37
N GLY A 38 -0.21 9.73 -22.79
CA GLY A 38 -0.51 11.02 -23.41
C GLY A 38 -1.98 11.42 -23.34
N LEU A 39 -2.77 10.80 -22.47
CA LEU A 39 -4.15 11.22 -22.25
C LEU A 39 -4.20 12.56 -21.46
N PRO A 40 -5.18 13.44 -21.72
CA PRO A 40 -5.28 14.77 -21.12
C PRO A 40 -5.82 14.69 -19.68
N VAL A 41 -5.16 13.92 -18.81
CA VAL A 41 -5.55 13.69 -17.41
C VAL A 41 -4.92 14.66 -16.42
N ALA A 42 -3.94 15.46 -16.86
CA ALA A 42 -3.25 16.49 -16.08
C ALA A 42 -2.97 17.72 -16.95
N ALA A 43 -2.69 18.87 -16.33
CA ALA A 43 -2.32 20.11 -17.00
C ALA A 43 -1.00 19.95 -17.79
N GLU A 44 0.00 19.35 -17.18
CA GLU A 44 1.30 19.12 -17.80
C GLU A 44 1.43 17.67 -18.29
N PRO A 45 1.66 17.45 -19.59
CA PRO A 45 1.94 16.13 -20.13
C PRO A 45 3.36 15.67 -19.78
N VAL A 46 3.56 14.36 -19.72
CA VAL A 46 4.91 13.78 -19.64
C VAL A 46 5.63 14.00 -20.98
N ARG A 47 6.80 14.65 -20.95
CA ARG A 47 7.50 15.10 -22.18
C ARG A 47 8.76 14.31 -22.50
N THR A 48 9.33 13.64 -21.49
CA THR A 48 10.59 12.92 -21.65
C THR A 48 10.48 11.46 -21.30
N VAL A 49 11.37 10.64 -21.88
CA VAL A 49 11.47 9.21 -21.55
C VAL A 49 11.83 9.04 -20.06
N GLY A 50 12.69 9.92 -19.52
CA GLY A 50 13.06 9.88 -18.09
C GLY A 50 11.88 10.10 -17.17
N GLU A 51 11.00 11.06 -17.46
CA GLU A 51 9.76 11.29 -16.72
C GLU A 51 8.82 10.09 -16.83
N SER A 52 8.66 9.51 -18.03
CA SER A 52 7.84 8.32 -18.23
C SER A 52 8.33 7.15 -17.38
N LEU A 53 9.64 6.87 -17.41
CA LEU A 53 10.25 5.81 -16.60
C LEU A 53 10.08 6.05 -15.11
N TYR A 54 10.23 7.29 -14.65
CA TYR A 54 10.01 7.67 -13.26
C TYR A 54 8.56 7.40 -12.84
N VAL A 55 7.57 7.86 -13.59
CA VAL A 55 6.15 7.68 -13.29
C VAL A 55 5.76 6.20 -13.29
N LEU A 56 6.25 5.43 -14.28
CA LEU A 56 6.00 3.98 -14.34
C LEU A 56 6.69 3.22 -13.21
N SER A 57 7.92 3.61 -12.84
CA SER A 57 8.62 2.99 -11.70
C SER A 57 7.88 3.22 -10.38
N LEU A 58 7.35 4.41 -10.16
CA LEU A 58 6.48 4.70 -9.00
C LEU A 58 5.25 3.80 -9.00
N THR A 59 4.63 3.57 -10.16
CA THR A 59 3.46 2.70 -10.29
C THR A 59 3.82 1.26 -9.93
N VAL A 60 4.89 0.72 -10.53
CA VAL A 60 5.34 -0.65 -10.24
C VAL A 60 5.70 -0.83 -8.77
N VAL A 61 6.46 0.10 -8.19
CA VAL A 61 6.86 0.04 -6.79
C VAL A 61 5.65 0.14 -5.85
N SER A 62 4.73 1.08 -6.10
CA SER A 62 3.55 1.21 -5.25
C SER A 62 2.65 -0.03 -5.30
N GLU A 63 2.41 -0.60 -6.49
CA GLU A 63 1.61 -1.83 -6.61
C GLU A 63 2.33 -3.04 -6.00
N ALA A 64 3.64 -3.17 -6.18
CA ALA A 64 4.42 -4.23 -5.53
C ALA A 64 4.34 -4.14 -3.99
N LEU A 65 4.47 -2.95 -3.42
CA LEU A 65 4.32 -2.72 -1.97
C LEU A 65 2.89 -2.98 -1.49
N ALA A 66 1.88 -2.60 -2.28
CA ALA A 66 0.48 -2.89 -2.01
C ALA A 66 0.23 -4.41 -1.98
N LEU A 67 0.79 -5.15 -2.95
CA LEU A 67 0.70 -6.62 -2.98
C LEU A 67 1.43 -7.27 -1.80
N LEU A 68 2.58 -6.72 -1.36
CA LEU A 68 3.29 -7.23 -0.18
C LEU A 68 2.44 -7.16 1.09
N THR A 69 1.47 -6.24 1.16
CA THR A 69 0.53 -6.17 2.29
C THR A 69 -0.30 -7.46 2.41
N LEU A 70 -0.58 -8.14 1.30
CA LEU A 70 -1.27 -9.44 1.31
C LEU A 70 -0.47 -10.53 2.04
N GLY A 71 0.86 -10.42 2.08
CA GLY A 71 1.71 -11.32 2.84
C GLY A 71 1.39 -11.35 4.33
N LEU A 72 0.84 -10.27 4.89
CA LEU A 72 0.45 -10.21 6.30
C LEU A 72 -0.75 -11.12 6.63
N VAL A 73 -1.50 -11.57 5.63
CA VAL A 73 -2.71 -12.39 5.79
C VAL A 73 -2.64 -13.73 5.04
N GLN A 74 -1.60 -13.94 4.23
CA GLN A 74 -1.41 -15.14 3.40
C GLN A 74 -0.23 -16.00 3.87
N PRO A 75 -0.22 -17.30 3.57
CA PRO A 75 0.82 -18.24 4.03
C PRO A 75 2.25 -17.87 3.61
N TRP A 76 2.42 -17.26 2.44
CA TRP A 76 3.75 -16.90 1.94
C TRP A 76 4.41 -15.73 2.73
N GLY A 77 3.67 -14.99 3.50
CA GLY A 77 4.23 -13.98 4.42
C GLY A 77 4.67 -14.56 5.76
N GLU A 78 4.36 -15.84 6.07
CA GLU A 78 4.82 -16.53 7.27
C GLU A 78 6.00 -17.43 7.01
N THR A 79 6.09 -17.99 5.80
CA THR A 79 7.19 -18.85 5.37
C THR A 79 7.73 -18.37 4.04
N VAL A 80 9.05 -18.21 3.97
CA VAL A 80 9.72 -17.79 2.73
C VAL A 80 9.47 -18.84 1.64
N PRO A 81 8.99 -18.45 0.45
CA PRO A 81 8.76 -19.37 -0.65
C PRO A 81 10.02 -20.19 -1.00
N ARG A 82 9.85 -21.50 -1.24
CA ARG A 82 10.97 -22.43 -1.46
C ARG A 82 11.83 -22.13 -2.69
N TRP A 83 11.32 -21.32 -3.63
CA TRP A 83 12.05 -20.92 -4.83
C TRP A 83 13.10 -19.82 -4.57
N ILE A 84 13.08 -19.19 -3.37
CA ILE A 84 14.07 -18.17 -2.98
C ILE A 84 15.32 -18.90 -2.46
N PRO A 85 16.47 -18.79 -3.16
CA PRO A 85 17.72 -19.42 -2.72
C PRO A 85 18.15 -18.86 -1.36
N LEU A 86 18.76 -19.70 -0.51
CA LEU A 86 19.31 -19.41 0.83
C LEU A 86 18.26 -19.17 1.94
N LEU A 87 17.03 -18.73 1.63
CA LEU A 87 16.01 -18.40 2.63
C LEU A 87 14.75 -19.27 2.52
N GLY A 88 14.59 -20.02 1.43
CA GLY A 88 13.41 -20.83 1.15
C GLY A 88 13.03 -21.79 2.28
N GLY A 89 11.76 -21.78 2.67
CA GLY A 89 11.21 -22.64 3.73
C GLY A 89 11.49 -22.16 5.16
N ARG A 90 12.22 -21.06 5.37
CA ARG A 90 12.43 -20.49 6.71
C ARG A 90 11.18 -19.75 7.18
N ASN A 91 10.87 -19.88 8.47
CA ASN A 91 9.83 -19.07 9.11
C ASN A 91 10.28 -17.62 9.23
N VAL A 92 9.40 -16.69 8.82
CA VAL A 92 9.63 -15.25 8.96
C VAL A 92 9.38 -14.84 10.42
N PRO A 93 10.36 -14.25 11.13
CA PRO A 93 10.10 -13.72 12.47
C PRO A 93 9.01 -12.62 12.40
N PRO A 94 8.04 -12.60 13.34
CA PRO A 94 6.94 -11.62 13.27
C PRO A 94 7.40 -10.18 13.14
N LEU A 95 8.44 -9.79 13.86
CA LEU A 95 9.00 -8.44 13.82
C LEU A 95 9.64 -8.09 12.47
N ALA A 96 10.20 -9.06 11.76
CA ALA A 96 10.79 -8.82 10.44
C ALA A 96 9.75 -8.41 9.38
N ALA A 97 8.48 -8.78 9.56
CA ALA A 97 7.39 -8.32 8.70
C ALA A 97 6.73 -7.05 9.26
N VAL A 98 6.53 -6.96 10.57
CA VAL A 98 5.79 -5.86 11.22
C VAL A 98 6.58 -4.55 11.22
N ILE A 99 7.89 -4.59 11.49
CA ILE A 99 8.70 -3.36 11.55
C ILE A 99 8.70 -2.63 10.21
N PRO A 100 9.03 -3.26 9.06
CA PRO A 100 8.98 -2.57 7.78
C PRO A 100 7.55 -2.17 7.38
N ALA A 101 6.53 -2.95 7.73
CA ALA A 101 5.13 -2.59 7.45
C ALA A 101 4.71 -1.32 8.21
N LEU A 102 5.03 -1.22 9.51
CA LEU A 102 4.71 -0.02 10.30
C LEU A 102 5.58 1.18 9.90
N ALA A 103 6.85 0.97 9.58
CA ALA A 103 7.72 2.03 9.05
C ALA A 103 7.17 2.56 7.72
N GLY A 104 6.73 1.67 6.81
CA GLY A 104 6.06 2.03 5.56
C GLY A 104 4.75 2.78 5.80
N ALA A 105 3.92 2.34 6.75
CA ALA A 105 2.69 3.04 7.10
C ALA A 105 2.97 4.45 7.63
N THR A 106 3.97 4.61 8.50
CA THR A 106 4.40 5.92 9.02
C THR A 106 4.90 6.83 7.91
N ALA A 107 5.72 6.29 6.99
CA ALA A 107 6.19 7.03 5.81
C ALA A 107 5.02 7.47 4.92
N LEU A 108 4.02 6.61 4.71
CA LEU A 108 2.81 6.95 3.95
C LEU A 108 1.99 8.04 4.64
N PHE A 109 1.82 8.02 5.96
CA PHE A 109 1.16 9.10 6.69
C PHE A 109 1.89 10.43 6.52
N GLY A 110 3.23 10.42 6.65
CA GLY A 110 4.04 11.61 6.43
C GLY A 110 3.96 12.14 4.99
N LEU A 111 4.06 11.23 4.01
CA LEU A 111 3.95 11.56 2.59
C LEU A 111 2.58 12.18 2.28
N TRP A 112 1.48 11.56 2.73
CA TRP A 112 0.14 12.08 2.45
C TRP A 112 -0.15 13.38 3.20
N GLY A 113 0.41 13.58 4.39
CA GLY A 113 0.35 14.85 5.08
C GLY A 113 1.04 15.96 4.30
N TRP A 114 2.25 15.68 3.79
CA TRP A 114 3.00 16.61 2.94
C TRP A 114 2.29 16.89 1.60
N VAL A 115 1.87 15.85 0.89
CA VAL A 115 1.14 15.98 -0.39
C VAL A 115 -0.17 16.77 -0.18
N GLY A 116 -0.91 16.50 0.90
CA GLY A 116 -2.13 17.23 1.23
C GLY A 116 -1.86 18.73 1.48
N TYR A 117 -0.78 19.05 2.19
CA TYR A 117 -0.36 20.44 2.41
C TYR A 117 -0.03 21.15 1.09
N VAL A 118 0.82 20.53 0.26
CA VAL A 118 1.21 21.09 -1.05
C VAL A 118 0.01 21.20 -1.98
N MET A 119 -0.87 20.20 -2.00
CA MET A 119 -2.07 20.22 -2.82
C MET A 119 -3.02 21.35 -2.42
N ALA A 120 -3.24 21.56 -1.11
CA ALA A 120 -4.06 22.65 -0.62
C ALA A 120 -3.51 24.03 -1.03
N ALA A 121 -2.19 24.22 -0.95
CA ALA A 121 -1.53 25.45 -1.39
C ALA A 121 -1.68 25.68 -2.91
N ASN A 122 -1.47 24.64 -3.72
CA ASN A 122 -1.60 24.73 -5.18
C ASN A 122 -3.04 24.92 -5.64
N LEU A 123 -4.02 24.31 -4.95
CA LEU A 123 -5.46 24.56 -5.22
C LEU A 123 -5.84 26.00 -4.92
N ALA A 124 -5.33 26.57 -3.82
CA ALA A 124 -5.55 27.97 -3.48
C ALA A 124 -4.93 28.92 -4.52
N ALA A 125 -3.81 28.51 -5.16
CA ALA A 125 -3.16 29.23 -6.25
C ALA A 125 -3.78 29.00 -7.64
N GLY A 126 -4.74 28.06 -7.77
CA GLY A 126 -5.39 27.70 -9.05
C GLY A 126 -4.48 26.99 -10.04
N SER A 127 -3.40 26.29 -9.57
CA SER A 127 -2.32 25.78 -10.41
C SER A 127 -2.29 24.25 -10.58
N VAL A 128 -3.34 23.54 -10.15
CA VAL A 128 -3.28 22.04 -10.13
C VAL A 128 -3.73 21.41 -11.44
N THR A 129 -4.76 21.99 -12.08
CA THR A 129 -5.39 21.43 -13.28
C THR A 129 -5.94 22.56 -14.13
N ASP A 130 -5.99 22.35 -15.46
CA ASP A 130 -6.57 23.32 -16.40
C ASP A 130 -8.10 23.28 -16.41
N THR A 131 -8.69 22.16 -16.01
CA THR A 131 -10.14 21.97 -16.04
C THR A 131 -10.69 21.35 -14.75
N PRO A 132 -11.93 21.67 -14.35
CA PRO A 132 -12.59 21.02 -13.22
C PRO A 132 -12.70 19.48 -13.37
N ALA A 133 -12.85 19.01 -14.61
CA ALA A 133 -12.94 17.57 -14.89
C ALA A 133 -11.64 16.83 -14.55
N GLN A 134 -10.48 17.42 -14.88
CA GLN A 134 -9.16 16.86 -14.51
C GLN A 134 -8.99 16.83 -12.99
N LEU A 135 -9.44 17.87 -12.27
CA LEU A 135 -9.38 17.90 -10.82
C LEU A 135 -10.23 16.79 -10.19
N VAL A 136 -11.47 16.62 -10.65
CA VAL A 136 -12.35 15.54 -10.17
C VAL A 136 -11.73 14.17 -10.44
N LEU A 137 -11.19 13.95 -11.63
CA LEU A 137 -10.52 12.70 -11.99
C LEU A 137 -9.30 12.44 -11.11
N LEU A 138 -8.45 13.46 -10.90
CA LEU A 138 -7.28 13.38 -10.02
C LEU A 138 -7.70 12.97 -8.60
N LEU A 139 -8.66 13.69 -8.03
CA LEU A 139 -9.16 13.39 -6.68
C LEU A 139 -9.78 11.99 -6.60
N ALA A 140 -10.60 11.60 -7.55
CA ALA A 140 -11.19 10.25 -7.59
C ALA A 140 -10.14 9.14 -7.63
N CYS A 141 -9.02 9.37 -8.33
CA CYS A 141 -7.94 8.38 -8.43
C CYS A 141 -7.00 8.38 -7.20
N TYR A 142 -6.82 9.52 -6.54
CA TYR A 142 -5.84 9.65 -5.46
C TYR A 142 -6.43 9.62 -4.04
N LEU A 143 -7.68 10.03 -3.83
CA LEU A 143 -8.33 9.96 -2.51
C LEU A 143 -8.35 8.53 -1.92
N PRO A 144 -8.62 7.46 -2.69
CA PRO A 144 -8.57 6.10 -2.16
C PRO A 144 -7.23 5.73 -1.53
N LEU A 145 -6.12 6.28 -2.04
CA LEU A 145 -4.78 6.03 -1.50
C LEU A 145 -4.58 6.47 -0.04
N LEU A 146 -5.38 7.43 0.45
CA LEU A 146 -5.36 7.83 1.86
C LEU A 146 -5.71 6.67 2.79
N ALA A 147 -6.49 5.70 2.30
CA ALA A 147 -6.83 4.50 3.05
C ALA A 147 -5.65 3.51 3.18
N TRP A 148 -4.61 3.61 2.35
CA TRP A 148 -3.51 2.64 2.35
C TRP A 148 -2.78 2.59 3.70
N ALA A 149 -2.36 3.73 4.24
CA ALA A 149 -1.62 3.78 5.51
C ALA A 149 -2.41 3.17 6.69
N PRO A 150 -3.69 3.55 6.95
CA PRO A 150 -4.48 2.92 8.01
C PRO A 150 -4.75 1.43 7.76
N LEU A 151 -5.04 1.01 6.51
CA LEU A 151 -5.26 -0.39 6.17
C LEU A 151 -4.00 -1.24 6.40
N LEU A 152 -2.82 -0.74 6.03
CA LEU A 152 -1.54 -1.39 6.27
C LEU A 152 -1.25 -1.50 7.77
N THR A 153 -1.47 -0.42 8.53
CA THR A 153 -1.29 -0.39 9.99
C THR A 153 -2.14 -1.45 10.69
N VAL A 154 -3.43 -1.49 10.35
CA VAL A 154 -4.39 -2.44 10.94
C VAL A 154 -4.01 -3.88 10.59
N SER A 155 -3.59 -4.14 9.34
CA SER A 155 -3.14 -5.47 8.89
C SER A 155 -1.87 -5.90 9.61
N ALA A 156 -0.90 -5.00 9.82
CA ALA A 156 0.35 -5.27 10.52
C ALA A 156 0.11 -5.57 12.02
N ILE A 157 -0.80 -4.83 12.67
CA ILE A 157 -1.18 -5.08 14.08
C ILE A 157 -1.87 -6.43 14.21
N ALA A 158 -2.79 -6.77 13.29
CA ALA A 158 -3.49 -8.05 13.28
C ALA A 158 -2.50 -9.22 13.12
N TYR A 159 -1.54 -9.09 12.19
CA TYR A 159 -0.47 -10.05 11.99
C TYR A 159 0.37 -10.25 13.26
N TYR A 160 0.80 -9.15 13.89
CA TYR A 160 1.61 -9.20 15.11
C TYR A 160 0.88 -9.90 16.25
N ARG A 161 -0.37 -9.52 16.53
CA ARG A 161 -1.20 -10.10 17.60
C ARG A 161 -1.45 -11.59 17.40
N ARG A 162 -1.63 -12.03 16.15
CA ARG A 162 -1.83 -13.44 15.80
C ARG A 162 -0.55 -14.26 16.01
N ARG A 163 0.60 -13.71 15.64
CA ARG A 163 1.90 -14.39 15.70
C ARG A 163 2.58 -14.33 17.06
N THR A 164 2.08 -13.49 17.97
CA THR A 164 2.60 -13.33 19.34
C THR A 164 1.45 -13.49 20.33
N PRO A 165 0.97 -14.74 20.58
CA PRO A 165 -0.06 -14.96 21.58
C PRO A 165 0.47 -14.59 22.98
N ALA A 166 -0.38 -13.93 23.79
CA ALA A 166 -0.03 -13.38 25.12
C ALA A 166 0.38 -14.44 26.17
N ASN A 167 0.30 -15.72 25.85
CA ASN A 167 0.57 -16.83 26.80
C ASN A 167 2.06 -17.07 27.08
N GLY A 168 2.99 -16.36 26.42
CA GLY A 168 4.44 -16.47 26.72
C GLY A 168 4.90 -15.76 27.99
N MET A 169 4.07 -14.90 28.58
CA MET A 169 4.47 -14.06 29.71
C MET A 169 4.23 -14.73 31.09
N LEU A 170 3.42 -15.78 31.15
CA LEU A 170 3.08 -16.45 32.40
C LEU A 170 4.00 -17.64 32.71
N THR A 171 4.83 -18.10 31.78
CA THR A 171 5.69 -19.28 31.96
C THR A 171 7.06 -18.90 32.61
N PHE A 172 7.38 -17.62 32.76
CA PHE A 172 8.59 -17.16 33.44
C PHE A 172 8.39 -16.81 34.93
N MET A 173 7.18 -17.00 35.46
CA MET A 173 6.85 -16.68 36.87
C MET A 173 6.40 -17.91 37.68
N SER A 174 6.64 -19.13 37.21
CA SER A 174 6.39 -20.36 37.97
C SER A 174 7.68 -21.13 38.26
#